data_861f8a600768f217f111808db90ab4d1
#
_entry.id   861f8a600768f217f111808db90ab4d1
#
_cell.length_a   1.000
_cell.length_b   1.000
_cell.length_c   1.000
_cell.angle_alpha   90.00
_cell.angle_beta   90.00
_cell.angle_gamma   90.00
#
_symmetry.space_group_name_H-M   'P 1'
#
loop_
_entity.id
_entity.type
_entity.pdbx_description
1 polymer ?
#
loop_
_entity_poly.entity_id
_entity_poly.type
_entity_poly.pdbx_seq_one_letter_code
_entity_poly.pdbx_strand_id
1 'polypeptide(L)'
;MKHSSTIRFHVDPIFAEELKYLPWHLPIADWKAPGVRILDIKRGIARHTVVFVRQGRFSFGIKEISEEISKKEIENYEQLLLKGIHTLIPAGYVVREEEPIAVNTPVGMHYEPNNISHTVTLLVEKVLPDSQLYSRNFRKENRHKILDAIVRLFVQLHGNGVYWGDASLANTLIKFEKREVPFVGKRTFLMAYLSDAETVEIRQELSHSMREAELNFFFESMEWINEDLKASGIRRDNVVTEEDKKYILSTYNTLYDVELKKKKFEQQTSFNIDKFLGSISDPSYVDLFLKHIEEHKWYIGERLKRDVTLADATRDWYKTIFVPMCEVFRNEKIVDVFPGKTAAELYIEIMTNKYYLSEQANRDVGMAEAMRDYAKRFGIAEQHDSLLKQITDKMLGILDPMETFFPSRK
;
A
#
# COMPACT_ATOMS: atom_id res chain seq x y z
N MET A 1 -36.72 -36.56 13.65
CA MET A 1 -35.35 -36.74 14.17
C MET A 1 -34.62 -35.43 13.92
N LYS A 2 -34.03 -34.80 14.96
CA LYS A 2 -33.19 -33.63 14.75
C LYS A 2 -31.90 -34.15 14.17
N HIS A 3 -31.68 -33.93 12.86
CA HIS A 3 -30.42 -34.25 12.24
C HIS A 3 -29.36 -33.35 12.85
N SER A 4 -28.36 -33.92 13.44
CA SER A 4 -27.21 -33.21 14.01
C SER A 4 -26.25 -32.94 12.88
N SER A 5 -26.30 -31.71 12.32
CA SER A 5 -25.28 -31.27 11.37
C SER A 5 -23.90 -31.27 12.07
N THR A 6 -22.90 -31.88 11.45
CA THR A 6 -21.54 -31.83 11.94
C THR A 6 -20.90 -30.50 11.56
N ILE A 7 -20.25 -29.85 12.55
CA ILE A 7 -19.55 -28.57 12.32
C ILE A 7 -18.04 -28.81 12.42
N ARG A 8 -17.32 -28.51 11.35
CA ARG A 8 -15.85 -28.57 11.31
C ARG A 8 -15.26 -27.16 11.33
N PHE A 9 -14.30 -26.93 12.23
CA PHE A 9 -13.61 -25.65 12.37
C PHE A 9 -12.19 -25.76 11.81
N HIS A 10 -11.89 -24.92 10.84
CA HIS A 10 -10.57 -24.68 10.26
C HIS A 10 -10.17 -23.24 10.52
N VAL A 11 -9.95 -22.93 11.82
CA VAL A 11 -9.76 -21.55 12.29
C VAL A 11 -8.49 -21.42 13.10
N ASP A 12 -7.89 -20.23 13.11
CA ASP A 12 -6.76 -19.94 13.97
C ASP A 12 -7.17 -20.14 15.45
N PRO A 13 -6.36 -20.86 16.26
CA PRO A 13 -6.61 -21.09 17.66
C PRO A 13 -6.94 -19.86 18.50
N ILE A 14 -6.41 -18.67 18.11
CA ILE A 14 -6.70 -17.40 18.78
C ILE A 14 -8.19 -17.06 18.74
N PHE A 15 -8.92 -17.46 17.70
CA PHE A 15 -10.34 -17.14 17.51
C PHE A 15 -11.28 -18.29 17.81
N ALA A 16 -10.73 -19.49 18.02
CA ALA A 16 -11.52 -20.72 18.11
C ALA A 16 -12.57 -20.68 19.23
N GLU A 17 -12.22 -20.15 20.39
CA GLU A 17 -13.16 -20.10 21.55
C GLU A 17 -14.35 -19.20 21.25
N GLU A 18 -14.13 -18.00 20.70
CA GLU A 18 -15.21 -17.07 20.37
C GLU A 18 -16.10 -17.62 19.23
N LEU A 19 -15.51 -18.26 18.23
CA LEU A 19 -16.25 -18.78 17.09
C LEU A 19 -17.11 -19.99 17.42
N LYS A 20 -16.75 -20.83 18.42
CA LYS A 20 -17.56 -21.96 18.85
C LYS A 20 -18.95 -21.59 19.37
N TYR A 21 -19.13 -20.40 19.90
CA TYR A 21 -20.41 -19.93 20.45
C TYR A 21 -21.38 -19.40 19.40
N LEU A 22 -20.96 -19.29 18.15
CA LEU A 22 -21.85 -18.85 17.07
C LEU A 22 -22.78 -19.97 16.61
N PRO A 23 -24.02 -19.67 16.17
CA PRO A 23 -25.04 -20.67 15.84
C PRO A 23 -24.85 -21.27 14.45
N TRP A 24 -23.72 -21.95 14.21
CA TRP A 24 -23.35 -22.53 12.91
C TRP A 24 -24.34 -23.54 12.36
N HIS A 25 -25.21 -24.11 13.19
CA HIS A 25 -26.27 -25.02 12.77
C HIS A 25 -27.45 -24.33 12.06
N LEU A 26 -27.46 -22.98 12.06
CA LEU A 26 -28.45 -22.16 11.36
C LEU A 26 -27.84 -21.48 10.13
N PRO A 27 -28.63 -21.22 9.08
CA PRO A 27 -28.22 -20.31 8.00
C PRO A 27 -27.81 -18.95 8.57
N ILE A 28 -26.73 -18.36 8.07
CA ILE A 28 -26.23 -17.07 8.61
C ILE A 28 -27.23 -15.92 8.48
N ALA A 29 -28.16 -16.00 7.54
CA ALA A 29 -29.25 -15.04 7.40
C ALA A 29 -30.21 -15.05 8.61
N ASP A 30 -30.29 -16.17 9.32
CA ASP A 30 -31.21 -16.39 10.43
C ASP A 30 -30.54 -16.15 11.82
N TRP A 31 -29.31 -15.68 11.85
CA TRP A 31 -28.56 -15.44 13.09
C TRP A 31 -29.08 -14.26 13.90
N LYS A 32 -30.37 -14.33 14.27
CA LYS A 32 -31.02 -13.37 15.18
C LYS A 32 -31.20 -13.93 16.58
N ALA A 33 -30.51 -15.03 16.88
CA ALA A 33 -30.64 -15.74 18.17
C ALA A 33 -30.15 -14.89 19.36
N PRO A 34 -30.72 -15.04 20.54
CA PRO A 34 -30.20 -14.44 21.76
C PRO A 34 -28.73 -14.82 22.00
N GLY A 35 -27.90 -13.85 22.27
CA GLY A 35 -26.46 -14.05 22.50
C GLY A 35 -25.56 -13.74 21.28
N VAL A 36 -26.09 -13.62 20.08
CA VAL A 36 -25.33 -13.18 18.90
C VAL A 36 -25.54 -11.69 18.69
N ARG A 37 -24.47 -10.92 18.79
CA ARG A 37 -24.50 -9.48 18.51
C ARG A 37 -24.21 -9.23 17.04
N ILE A 38 -25.27 -9.16 16.23
CA ILE A 38 -25.16 -8.73 14.82
C ILE A 38 -24.84 -7.23 14.76
N LEU A 39 -23.89 -6.85 13.92
CA LEU A 39 -23.52 -5.47 13.67
C LEU A 39 -24.25 -4.97 12.42
N ASP A 40 -24.99 -3.87 12.55
CA ASP A 40 -25.65 -3.21 11.42
C ASP A 40 -24.63 -2.38 10.64
N ILE A 41 -23.96 -3.05 9.71
CA ILE A 41 -22.95 -2.43 8.84
C ILE A 41 -23.54 -2.31 7.43
N LYS A 42 -23.59 -1.08 6.94
CA LYS A 42 -24.02 -0.83 5.55
C LYS A 42 -23.05 -1.50 4.59
N ARG A 43 -23.55 -2.36 3.75
CA ARG A 43 -22.78 -3.10 2.73
C ARG A 43 -22.92 -2.43 1.37
N GLY A 44 -21.96 -2.72 0.48
CA GLY A 44 -22.17 -2.62 -0.94
C GLY A 44 -23.05 -3.78 -1.46
N ILE A 45 -23.26 -3.84 -2.76
CA ILE A 45 -23.94 -4.95 -3.43
C ILE A 45 -23.00 -6.17 -3.32
N ALA A 46 -23.47 -7.24 -2.64
CA ALA A 46 -22.70 -8.47 -2.46
C ALA A 46 -23.44 -9.64 -3.12
N ARG A 47 -22.70 -10.49 -3.82
CA ARG A 47 -23.22 -11.73 -4.43
C ARG A 47 -23.52 -12.79 -3.37
N HIS A 48 -22.76 -12.79 -2.28
CA HIS A 48 -22.83 -13.77 -1.20
C HIS A 48 -23.52 -13.19 0.03
N THR A 49 -24.13 -14.07 0.83
CA THR A 49 -24.65 -13.69 2.15
C THR A 49 -23.48 -13.43 3.09
N VAL A 50 -23.41 -12.23 3.62
CA VAL A 50 -22.38 -11.83 4.60
C VAL A 50 -23.08 -11.29 5.85
N VAL A 51 -22.65 -11.69 7.04
CA VAL A 51 -23.05 -11.09 8.30
C VAL A 51 -21.83 -10.58 9.07
N PHE A 52 -22.05 -9.51 9.83
CA PHE A 52 -21.02 -9.00 10.73
C PHE A 52 -21.48 -9.23 12.14
N VAL A 53 -20.61 -9.88 12.93
CA VAL A 53 -20.94 -10.26 14.32
C VAL A 53 -19.85 -9.77 15.28
N ARG A 54 -20.25 -9.42 16.50
CA ARG A 54 -19.32 -9.22 17.59
C ARG A 54 -19.45 -10.36 18.59
N GLN A 55 -18.34 -11.06 18.79
CA GLN A 55 -18.28 -12.15 19.75
C GLN A 55 -17.03 -11.99 20.63
N GLY A 56 -17.24 -11.93 21.95
CA GLY A 56 -16.16 -11.63 22.88
C GLY A 56 -15.47 -10.29 22.58
N ARG A 57 -14.18 -10.34 22.43
CA ARG A 57 -13.33 -9.17 22.11
C ARG A 57 -13.17 -8.89 20.63
N PHE A 58 -13.65 -9.79 19.76
CA PHE A 58 -13.47 -9.69 18.32
C PHE A 58 -14.76 -9.32 17.59
N SER A 59 -14.61 -8.73 16.44
CA SER A 59 -15.67 -8.53 15.44
C SER A 59 -15.28 -9.26 14.18
N PHE A 60 -16.22 -10.05 13.63
CA PHE A 60 -15.98 -10.89 12.47
C PHE A 60 -16.92 -10.51 11.33
N GLY A 61 -16.38 -10.64 10.10
CA GLY A 61 -17.16 -10.76 8.87
C GLY A 61 -17.25 -12.24 8.50
N ILE A 62 -18.46 -12.73 8.26
CA ILE A 62 -18.73 -14.13 7.93
C ILE A 62 -19.46 -14.17 6.59
N LYS A 63 -18.85 -14.81 5.61
CA LYS A 63 -19.31 -14.93 4.22
C LYS A 63 -19.64 -16.39 3.93
N GLU A 64 -20.88 -16.67 3.45
CA GLU A 64 -21.30 -18.01 3.07
C GLU A 64 -20.91 -18.28 1.62
N ILE A 65 -20.08 -19.32 1.40
CA ILE A 65 -19.60 -19.78 0.08
C ILE A 65 -19.30 -21.28 0.12
N SER A 66 -18.87 -21.87 -0.98
CA SER A 66 -18.49 -23.30 -1.03
C SER A 66 -17.20 -23.57 -0.22
N GLU A 67 -17.03 -24.81 0.23
CA GLU A 67 -15.85 -25.21 1.03
C GLU A 67 -14.55 -25.01 0.27
N GLU A 68 -14.51 -25.36 -1.02
CA GLU A 68 -13.32 -25.19 -1.86
C GLU A 68 -12.91 -23.73 -2.00
N ILE A 69 -13.92 -22.84 -2.25
CA ILE A 69 -13.65 -21.40 -2.35
C ILE A 69 -13.25 -20.82 -1.00
N SER A 70 -13.90 -21.23 0.12
CA SER A 70 -13.52 -20.76 1.46
C SER A 70 -12.05 -21.05 1.78
N LYS A 71 -11.61 -22.28 1.50
CA LYS A 71 -10.21 -22.67 1.71
C LYS A 71 -9.26 -21.82 0.87
N LYS A 72 -9.54 -21.70 -0.44
CA LYS A 72 -8.71 -20.90 -1.35
C LYS A 72 -8.67 -19.42 -0.93
N GLU A 73 -9.81 -18.84 -0.55
CA GLU A 73 -9.89 -17.45 -0.14
C GLU A 73 -9.06 -17.16 1.11
N ILE A 74 -9.10 -18.06 2.11
CA ILE A 74 -8.27 -17.95 3.33
C ILE A 74 -6.78 -18.05 2.98
N GLU A 75 -6.38 -19.03 2.17
CA GLU A 75 -5.00 -19.20 1.71
C GLU A 75 -4.53 -17.93 0.95
N ASN A 76 -5.38 -17.36 0.10
CA ASN A 76 -5.09 -16.13 -0.62
C ASN A 76 -4.90 -14.94 0.33
N TYR A 77 -5.77 -14.74 1.33
CA TYR A 77 -5.58 -13.67 2.33
C TYR A 77 -4.25 -13.81 3.07
N GLU A 78 -3.89 -15.02 3.50
CA GLU A 78 -2.61 -15.28 4.16
C GLU A 78 -1.41 -14.92 3.28
N GLN A 79 -1.45 -15.32 2.01
CA GLN A 79 -0.39 -15.00 1.05
C GLN A 79 -0.29 -13.50 0.76
N LEU A 80 -1.42 -12.80 0.66
CA LEU A 80 -1.46 -11.35 0.48
C LEU A 80 -0.82 -10.62 1.68
N LEU A 81 -1.16 -11.06 2.91
CA LEU A 81 -0.58 -10.49 4.14
C LEU A 81 0.93 -10.73 4.22
N LEU A 82 1.41 -11.94 3.87
CA LEU A 82 2.85 -12.25 3.81
C LEU A 82 3.60 -11.35 2.82
N LYS A 83 2.94 -10.92 1.74
CA LYS A 83 3.48 -9.97 0.77
C LYS A 83 3.34 -8.50 1.20
N GLY A 84 2.78 -8.22 2.39
CA GLY A 84 2.54 -6.87 2.89
C GLY A 84 1.41 -6.12 2.18
N ILE A 85 0.54 -6.83 1.47
CA ILE A 85 -0.60 -6.25 0.75
C ILE A 85 -1.76 -6.04 1.74
N HIS A 86 -2.41 -4.87 1.65
CA HIS A 86 -3.52 -4.54 2.50
C HIS A 86 -4.78 -5.33 2.12
N THR A 87 -5.18 -6.24 3.01
CA THR A 87 -6.36 -7.09 2.83
C THR A 87 -7.00 -7.41 4.17
N LEU A 88 -8.06 -8.21 4.18
CA LEU A 88 -8.71 -8.67 5.40
C LEU A 88 -7.79 -9.66 6.15
N ILE A 89 -7.91 -9.68 7.48
CA ILE A 89 -7.18 -10.66 8.31
C ILE A 89 -8.06 -11.91 8.41
N PRO A 90 -7.63 -13.05 7.87
CA PRO A 90 -8.40 -14.28 7.95
C PRO A 90 -8.39 -14.83 9.38
N ALA A 91 -9.55 -15.28 9.86
CA ALA A 91 -9.67 -16.08 11.07
C ALA A 91 -9.76 -17.57 10.72
N GLY A 92 -10.07 -17.91 9.49
CA GLY A 92 -10.23 -19.27 8.99
C GLY A 92 -11.60 -19.49 8.33
N TYR A 93 -12.02 -20.74 8.23
CA TYR A 93 -13.33 -21.09 7.70
C TYR A 93 -14.01 -22.17 8.54
N VAL A 94 -15.34 -22.23 8.48
CA VAL A 94 -16.16 -23.20 9.21
C VAL A 94 -17.08 -23.91 8.21
N VAL A 95 -17.10 -25.23 8.30
CA VAL A 95 -17.91 -26.07 7.41
C VAL A 95 -19.04 -26.72 8.20
N ARG A 96 -20.27 -26.53 7.70
CA ARG A 96 -21.44 -27.25 8.17
C ARG A 96 -21.76 -28.38 7.17
N GLU A 97 -21.65 -29.62 7.62
CA GLU A 97 -22.04 -30.78 6.82
C GLU A 97 -23.55 -30.96 6.85
N GLU A 98 -24.17 -31.02 5.68
CA GLU A 98 -25.58 -31.32 5.52
C GLU A 98 -25.75 -32.70 4.86
N GLU A 99 -26.99 -33.18 4.75
CA GLU A 99 -27.24 -34.43 4.09
C GLU A 99 -26.83 -34.35 2.61
N PRO A 100 -26.16 -35.39 2.08
CA PRO A 100 -25.75 -35.43 0.69
C PRO A 100 -26.93 -35.26 -0.25
N ILE A 101 -26.76 -34.51 -1.30
CA ILE A 101 -27.79 -34.28 -2.33
C ILE A 101 -27.70 -35.42 -3.37
N ALA A 102 -28.86 -36.00 -3.67
CA ALA A 102 -28.98 -36.97 -4.78
C ALA A 102 -28.92 -36.23 -6.13
N VAL A 103 -27.92 -36.56 -6.94
CA VAL A 103 -27.74 -35.98 -8.28
C VAL A 103 -27.99 -37.06 -9.32
N ASN A 104 -28.92 -36.81 -10.25
CA ASN A 104 -29.21 -37.69 -11.38
C ASN A 104 -28.21 -37.40 -12.53
N THR A 105 -27.44 -38.37 -12.91
CA THR A 105 -26.57 -38.30 -14.08
C THR A 105 -27.02 -39.29 -15.16
N PRO A 106 -26.50 -39.16 -16.39
CA PRO A 106 -26.79 -40.14 -17.46
C PRO A 106 -26.38 -41.57 -17.12
N VAL A 107 -25.51 -41.76 -16.10
CA VAL A 107 -25.01 -43.08 -15.66
C VAL A 107 -25.78 -43.63 -14.46
N GLY A 108 -26.66 -42.82 -13.82
CA GLY A 108 -27.45 -43.19 -12.66
C GLY A 108 -27.44 -42.12 -11.58
N MET A 109 -28.10 -42.42 -10.47
CA MET A 109 -28.18 -41.55 -9.29
C MET A 109 -26.91 -41.74 -8.43
N HIS A 110 -26.24 -40.64 -8.07
CA HIS A 110 -25.18 -40.62 -7.06
C HIS A 110 -25.42 -39.53 -6.04
N TYR A 111 -24.73 -39.63 -4.91
CA TYR A 111 -24.87 -38.66 -3.82
C TYR A 111 -23.62 -37.76 -3.76
N GLU A 112 -23.82 -36.47 -3.83
CA GLU A 112 -22.74 -35.48 -3.66
C GLU A 112 -22.80 -34.85 -2.28
N PRO A 113 -21.62 -34.56 -1.66
CA PRO A 113 -21.57 -33.83 -0.40
C PRO A 113 -22.29 -32.47 -0.53
N ASN A 114 -23.11 -32.16 0.44
CA ASN A 114 -23.80 -30.87 0.54
C ASN A 114 -23.23 -30.09 1.73
N ASN A 115 -22.04 -29.54 1.55
CA ASN A 115 -21.35 -28.78 2.58
C ASN A 115 -21.59 -27.28 2.37
N ILE A 116 -22.03 -26.62 3.43
CA ILE A 116 -22.12 -25.16 3.48
C ILE A 116 -20.90 -24.66 4.25
N SER A 117 -20.12 -23.80 3.64
CA SER A 117 -18.92 -23.26 4.24
C SER A 117 -19.03 -21.75 4.46
N HIS A 118 -18.27 -21.28 5.42
CA HIS A 118 -18.28 -19.88 5.83
C HIS A 118 -16.85 -19.40 5.99
N THR A 119 -16.39 -18.50 5.12
CA THR A 119 -15.16 -17.76 5.34
C THR A 119 -15.33 -16.78 6.47
N VAL A 120 -14.39 -16.77 7.42
CA VAL A 120 -14.39 -15.90 8.60
C VAL A 120 -13.18 -14.98 8.57
N THR A 121 -13.41 -13.68 8.59
CA THR A 121 -12.35 -12.66 8.63
C THR A 121 -12.58 -11.72 9.80
N LEU A 122 -11.52 -11.09 10.30
CA LEU A 122 -11.67 -9.98 11.23
C LEU A 122 -12.27 -8.77 10.52
N LEU A 123 -13.22 -8.12 11.21
CA LEU A 123 -13.78 -6.86 10.72
C LEU A 123 -12.72 -5.76 10.79
N VAL A 124 -12.45 -5.13 9.68
CA VAL A 124 -11.59 -3.93 9.64
C VAL A 124 -12.40 -2.74 10.13
N GLU A 125 -12.00 -2.16 11.25
CA GLU A 125 -12.68 -0.98 11.80
C GLU A 125 -12.33 0.30 11.03
N LYS A 126 -13.29 1.24 11.00
CA LYS A 126 -13.11 2.57 10.38
C LYS A 126 -12.78 2.53 8.90
N VAL A 127 -13.36 1.58 8.19
CA VAL A 127 -13.34 1.52 6.73
C VAL A 127 -14.68 1.96 6.16
N LEU A 128 -14.62 2.47 4.95
CA LEU A 128 -15.80 2.75 4.14
C LEU A 128 -15.65 1.97 2.82
N PRO A 129 -16.69 1.22 2.41
CA PRO A 129 -16.74 0.71 1.05
C PRO A 129 -16.60 1.85 0.05
N ASP A 130 -15.78 1.66 -0.96
CA ASP A 130 -15.48 2.73 -1.92
C ASP A 130 -16.75 3.20 -2.65
N SER A 131 -17.65 2.26 -2.98
CA SER A 131 -18.98 2.57 -3.55
C SER A 131 -19.79 3.57 -2.71
N GLN A 132 -19.68 3.52 -1.37
CA GLN A 132 -20.34 4.49 -0.49
C GLN A 132 -19.66 5.86 -0.45
N LEU A 133 -18.35 5.91 -0.71
CA LEU A 133 -17.64 7.17 -0.80
C LEU A 133 -18.11 7.98 -2.00
N TYR A 134 -18.33 7.33 -3.15
CA TYR A 134 -18.85 7.98 -4.35
C TYR A 134 -20.29 8.48 -4.22
N SER A 135 -21.09 7.96 -3.29
CA SER A 135 -22.39 8.54 -2.97
C SER A 135 -22.31 9.94 -2.35
N ARG A 136 -21.14 10.34 -1.86
CA ARG A 136 -20.87 11.67 -1.26
C ARG A 136 -20.30 12.63 -2.31
N ASN A 137 -20.60 13.93 -2.15
CA ASN A 137 -20.05 14.95 -3.03
C ASN A 137 -18.66 15.38 -2.58
N PHE A 138 -17.62 14.74 -3.11
CA PHE A 138 -16.23 15.10 -2.84
C PHE A 138 -15.75 16.19 -3.79
N ARG A 139 -14.92 17.11 -3.27
CA ARG A 139 -14.12 17.98 -4.11
C ARG A 139 -13.12 17.15 -4.91
N LYS A 140 -12.70 17.64 -6.08
CA LYS A 140 -11.78 16.91 -7.00
C LYS A 140 -10.50 16.42 -6.28
N GLU A 141 -9.92 17.26 -5.41
CA GLU A 141 -8.70 16.95 -4.68
C GLU A 141 -8.88 15.78 -3.70
N ASN A 142 -10.03 15.69 -3.05
CA ASN A 142 -10.32 14.58 -2.13
C ASN A 142 -10.64 13.29 -2.88
N ARG A 143 -11.25 13.38 -4.06
CA ARG A 143 -11.49 12.25 -4.93
C ARG A 143 -10.16 11.67 -5.43
N HIS A 144 -9.21 12.51 -5.86
CA HIS A 144 -7.88 12.05 -6.26
C HIS A 144 -7.16 11.29 -5.14
N LYS A 145 -7.29 11.70 -3.87
CA LYS A 145 -6.71 10.94 -2.74
C LYS A 145 -7.27 9.52 -2.61
N ILE A 146 -8.55 9.33 -2.92
CA ILE A 146 -9.16 7.99 -2.94
C ILE A 146 -8.59 7.20 -4.11
N LEU A 147 -8.55 7.80 -5.31
CA LEU A 147 -7.98 7.16 -6.49
C LEU A 147 -6.50 6.81 -6.30
N ASP A 148 -5.72 7.67 -5.65
CA ASP A 148 -4.33 7.38 -5.28
C ASP A 148 -4.20 6.15 -4.37
N ALA A 149 -5.10 6.00 -3.40
CA ALA A 149 -5.08 4.82 -2.52
C ALA A 149 -5.37 3.54 -3.31
N ILE A 150 -6.31 3.58 -4.25
CA ILE A 150 -6.65 2.46 -5.13
C ILE A 150 -5.47 2.14 -6.07
N VAL A 151 -4.90 3.14 -6.70
CA VAL A 151 -3.73 2.97 -7.58
C VAL A 151 -2.57 2.32 -6.82
N ARG A 152 -2.29 2.75 -5.58
CA ARG A 152 -1.25 2.14 -4.75
C ARG A 152 -1.54 0.67 -4.43
N LEU A 153 -2.81 0.31 -4.24
CA LEU A 153 -3.20 -1.10 -4.07
C LEU A 153 -2.87 -1.90 -5.33
N PHE A 154 -3.25 -1.43 -6.53
CA PHE A 154 -2.91 -2.10 -7.78
C PHE A 154 -1.39 -2.21 -7.99
N VAL A 155 -0.64 -1.16 -7.70
CA VAL A 155 0.83 -1.19 -7.79
C VAL A 155 1.42 -2.24 -6.85
N GLN A 156 0.92 -2.34 -5.62
CA GLN A 156 1.35 -3.37 -4.68
C GLN A 156 0.99 -4.78 -5.15
N LEU A 157 -0.23 -4.99 -5.64
CA LEU A 157 -0.67 -6.27 -6.18
C LEU A 157 0.22 -6.69 -7.37
N HIS A 158 0.25 -5.90 -8.40
CA HIS A 158 0.95 -6.20 -9.64
C HIS A 158 2.47 -6.30 -9.44
N GLY A 159 3.04 -5.40 -8.63
CA GLY A 159 4.45 -5.45 -8.26
C GLY A 159 4.82 -6.74 -7.52
N ASN A 160 3.89 -7.38 -6.82
CA ASN A 160 4.10 -8.66 -6.13
C ASN A 160 3.61 -9.89 -6.91
N GLY A 161 3.32 -9.74 -8.21
CA GLY A 161 2.85 -10.82 -9.05
C GLY A 161 1.44 -11.29 -8.72
N VAL A 162 0.62 -10.44 -8.11
CA VAL A 162 -0.75 -10.77 -7.72
C VAL A 162 -1.73 -10.23 -8.74
N TYR A 163 -2.51 -11.13 -9.34
CA TYR A 163 -3.66 -10.83 -10.17
C TYR A 163 -4.93 -10.98 -9.32
N TRP A 164 -5.73 -9.92 -9.20
CA TRP A 164 -6.90 -9.94 -8.31
C TRP A 164 -8.09 -10.73 -8.91
N GLY A 165 -8.31 -10.55 -10.23
CA GLY A 165 -9.32 -11.26 -11.01
C GLY A 165 -10.73 -10.65 -10.92
N ASP A 166 -11.21 -10.21 -9.75
CA ASP A 166 -12.49 -9.50 -9.57
C ASP A 166 -12.27 -8.11 -8.95
N ALA A 167 -11.34 -7.38 -9.56
CA ALA A 167 -10.99 -6.03 -9.12
C ALA A 167 -12.16 -5.07 -9.35
N SER A 168 -12.79 -4.61 -8.26
CA SER A 168 -13.93 -3.71 -8.34
C SER A 168 -13.97 -2.71 -7.19
N LEU A 169 -14.71 -1.61 -7.39
CA LEU A 169 -14.98 -0.66 -6.31
C LEU A 169 -15.77 -1.29 -5.16
N ALA A 170 -16.63 -2.28 -5.44
CA ALA A 170 -17.38 -3.00 -4.41
C ALA A 170 -16.47 -3.82 -3.49
N ASN A 171 -15.39 -4.37 -4.06
CA ASN A 171 -14.40 -5.20 -3.37
C ASN A 171 -13.24 -4.37 -2.79
N THR A 172 -13.32 -3.05 -2.86
CA THR A 172 -12.31 -2.12 -2.32
C THR A 172 -12.83 -1.40 -1.08
N LEU A 173 -12.08 -1.49 0.03
CA LEU A 173 -12.37 -0.75 1.25
C LEU A 173 -11.33 0.36 1.45
N ILE A 174 -11.77 1.56 1.82
CA ILE A 174 -10.87 2.68 2.10
C ILE A 174 -10.79 2.94 3.60
N LYS A 175 -9.58 2.89 4.13
CA LYS A 175 -9.26 3.14 5.55
C LYS A 175 -8.45 4.42 5.69
N PHE A 176 -8.79 5.20 6.72
CA PHE A 176 -8.01 6.36 7.13
C PHE A 176 -7.02 5.95 8.21
N GLU A 177 -5.74 5.95 7.91
CA GLU A 177 -4.69 5.50 8.80
C GLU A 177 -3.70 6.62 9.13
N LYS A 178 -3.41 6.79 10.43
CA LYS A 178 -2.36 7.72 10.88
C LYS A 178 -1.05 6.94 10.99
N ARG A 179 -0.04 7.39 10.27
CA ARG A 179 1.31 6.81 10.31
C ARG A 179 2.34 7.89 10.66
N GLU A 180 3.36 7.46 11.39
CA GLU A 180 4.57 8.25 11.56
C GLU A 180 5.44 8.06 10.32
N VAL A 181 5.67 9.15 9.59
CA VAL A 181 6.56 9.14 8.42
C VAL A 181 7.93 9.64 8.88
N PRO A 182 9.00 8.87 8.69
CA PRO A 182 10.35 9.32 9.04
C PRO A 182 10.65 10.70 8.44
N PHE A 183 11.22 11.58 9.25
CA PHE A 183 11.61 12.95 8.86
C PHE A 183 10.47 13.91 8.47
N VAL A 184 9.20 13.43 8.48
CA VAL A 184 8.01 14.23 8.12
C VAL A 184 7.02 14.34 9.30
N GLY A 185 7.02 13.35 10.23
CA GLY A 185 6.10 13.27 11.36
C GLY A 185 4.75 12.60 11.01
N LYS A 186 3.74 12.79 11.86
CA LYS A 186 2.43 12.12 11.72
C LYS A 186 1.67 12.62 10.50
N ARG A 187 1.29 11.70 9.62
CA ARG A 187 0.45 11.97 8.44
C ARG A 187 -0.75 11.02 8.41
N THR A 188 -1.83 11.50 7.80
CA THR A 188 -3.01 10.66 7.56
C THR A 188 -2.97 10.18 6.12
N PHE A 189 -2.97 8.87 5.95
CA PHE A 189 -3.02 8.20 4.66
C PHE A 189 -4.39 7.59 4.44
N LEU A 190 -4.84 7.61 3.21
CA LEU A 190 -5.91 6.74 2.75
C LEU A 190 -5.27 5.46 2.23
N MET A 191 -5.75 4.33 2.74
CA MET A 191 -5.27 3.02 2.36
C MET A 191 -6.42 2.24 1.76
N ALA A 192 -6.23 1.71 0.57
CA ALA A 192 -7.16 0.78 -0.04
C ALA A 192 -6.86 -0.64 0.41
N TYR A 193 -7.89 -1.40 0.71
CA TYR A 193 -7.85 -2.80 1.14
C TYR A 193 -8.62 -3.65 0.15
N LEU A 194 -8.05 -4.76 -0.25
CA LEU A 194 -8.72 -5.82 -0.98
C LEU A 194 -9.62 -6.60 0.00
N SER A 195 -10.93 -6.66 -0.25
CA SER A 195 -11.89 -7.28 0.65
C SER A 195 -12.48 -8.60 0.17
N ASP A 196 -12.18 -9.01 -1.06
CA ASP A 196 -12.57 -10.30 -1.63
C ASP A 196 -11.38 -10.92 -2.38
N ALA A 197 -10.88 -12.06 -1.88
CA ALA A 197 -9.70 -12.72 -2.40
C ALA A 197 -10.00 -14.06 -3.07
N GLU A 198 -11.26 -14.40 -3.35
CA GLU A 198 -11.64 -15.70 -3.90
C GLU A 198 -11.06 -15.97 -5.30
N THR A 199 -10.92 -14.92 -6.10
CA THR A 199 -10.41 -14.95 -7.49
C THR A 199 -8.92 -14.66 -7.60
N VAL A 200 -8.24 -14.32 -6.50
CA VAL A 200 -6.83 -13.96 -6.51
C VAL A 200 -5.97 -15.12 -7.04
N GLU A 201 -5.05 -14.77 -7.92
CA GLU A 201 -3.98 -15.65 -8.42
C GLU A 201 -2.63 -15.03 -8.12
N ILE A 202 -1.71 -15.83 -7.59
CA ILE A 202 -0.34 -15.41 -7.30
C ILE A 202 0.59 -16.04 -8.32
N ARG A 203 1.35 -15.21 -9.02
CA ARG A 203 2.29 -15.59 -10.08
C ARG A 203 3.67 -15.04 -9.75
N GLN A 204 4.68 -15.52 -10.42
CA GLN A 204 6.04 -14.99 -10.29
C GLN A 204 6.10 -13.53 -10.78
N GLU A 205 5.46 -13.25 -11.90
CA GLU A 205 5.35 -11.93 -12.53
C GLU A 205 4.06 -11.83 -13.33
N LEU A 206 3.51 -10.63 -13.45
CA LEU A 206 2.37 -10.34 -14.33
C LEU A 206 2.86 -9.68 -15.61
N SER A 207 2.39 -10.19 -16.76
CA SER A 207 2.63 -9.54 -18.04
C SER A 207 1.95 -8.15 -18.11
N HIS A 208 2.44 -7.29 -18.99
CA HIS A 208 1.80 -5.98 -19.21
C HIS A 208 0.33 -6.13 -19.59
N SER A 209 0.01 -7.07 -20.49
CA SER A 209 -1.36 -7.31 -20.94
C SER A 209 -2.30 -7.77 -19.82
N MET A 210 -1.81 -8.57 -18.86
CA MET A 210 -2.62 -8.97 -17.71
C MET A 210 -2.94 -7.78 -16.80
N ARG A 211 -1.93 -6.95 -16.51
CA ARG A 211 -2.12 -5.75 -15.68
C ARG A 211 -3.08 -4.76 -16.34
N GLU A 212 -2.95 -4.57 -17.66
CA GLU A 212 -3.85 -3.71 -18.43
C GLU A 212 -5.28 -4.25 -18.47
N ALA A 213 -5.46 -5.55 -18.66
CA ALA A 213 -6.78 -6.19 -18.63
C ALA A 213 -7.46 -6.02 -17.27
N GLU A 214 -6.73 -6.14 -16.18
CA GLU A 214 -7.27 -5.94 -14.83
C GLU A 214 -7.66 -4.50 -14.55
N LEU A 215 -6.86 -3.52 -14.97
CA LEU A 215 -7.23 -2.10 -14.86
C LEU A 215 -8.46 -1.78 -15.70
N ASN A 216 -8.58 -2.34 -16.90
CA ASN A 216 -9.77 -2.16 -17.74
C ASN A 216 -11.01 -2.76 -17.09
N PHE A 217 -10.92 -3.95 -16.50
CA PHE A 217 -12.02 -4.55 -15.73
C PHE A 217 -12.44 -3.66 -14.55
N PHE A 218 -11.46 -3.11 -13.84
CA PHE A 218 -11.73 -2.14 -12.77
C PHE A 218 -12.45 -0.89 -13.30
N PHE A 219 -12.07 -0.37 -14.46
CA PHE A 219 -12.73 0.77 -15.09
C PHE A 219 -14.19 0.47 -15.47
N GLU A 220 -14.49 -0.74 -15.92
CA GLU A 220 -15.87 -1.18 -16.14
C GLU A 220 -16.67 -1.17 -14.82
N SER A 221 -16.09 -1.64 -13.73
CA SER A 221 -16.73 -1.59 -12.41
C SER A 221 -17.04 -0.17 -11.94
N MET A 222 -16.22 0.80 -12.32
CA MET A 222 -16.45 2.22 -12.04
C MET A 222 -17.66 2.77 -12.81
N GLU A 223 -17.90 2.27 -14.02
CA GLU A 223 -19.11 2.65 -14.81
C GLU A 223 -20.39 2.11 -14.20
N TRP A 224 -20.37 0.87 -13.72
CA TRP A 224 -21.54 0.26 -13.06
C TRP A 224 -21.99 1.07 -11.83
N ILE A 225 -21.07 1.64 -11.06
CA ILE A 225 -21.43 2.52 -9.94
C ILE A 225 -22.19 3.76 -10.40
N ASN A 226 -21.87 4.34 -11.55
CA ASN A 226 -22.64 5.46 -12.08
C ASN A 226 -24.09 5.07 -12.34
N GLU A 227 -24.32 3.86 -12.83
CA GLU A 227 -25.67 3.33 -13.10
C GLU A 227 -26.42 3.01 -11.81
N ASP A 228 -25.77 2.36 -10.84
CA ASP A 228 -26.33 2.04 -9.53
C ASP A 228 -26.74 3.29 -8.76
N LEU A 229 -25.94 4.34 -8.80
CA LEU A 229 -26.26 5.62 -8.16
C LEU A 229 -27.44 6.32 -8.85
N LYS A 230 -27.52 6.25 -10.18
CA LYS A 230 -28.70 6.75 -10.93
C LYS A 230 -29.97 5.98 -10.56
N ALA A 231 -29.89 4.64 -10.51
CA ALA A 231 -31.00 3.78 -10.10
C ALA A 231 -31.46 4.05 -8.66
N SER A 232 -30.52 4.43 -7.78
CA SER A 232 -30.79 4.83 -6.38
C SER A 232 -31.32 6.26 -6.23
N GLY A 233 -31.62 6.95 -7.35
CA GLY A 233 -32.17 8.32 -7.35
C GLY A 233 -31.13 9.41 -7.06
N ILE A 234 -29.85 9.08 -7.02
CA ILE A 234 -28.76 10.04 -6.89
C ILE A 234 -28.52 10.66 -8.28
N ARG A 235 -29.16 11.78 -8.52
CA ARG A 235 -29.01 12.55 -9.78
C ARG A 235 -27.70 13.32 -9.76
N ARG A 236 -26.64 12.71 -10.26
CA ARG A 236 -25.37 13.38 -10.53
C ARG A 236 -24.87 12.94 -11.89
N ASP A 237 -24.43 13.90 -12.69
CA ASP A 237 -23.78 13.60 -13.95
C ASP A 237 -22.39 13.04 -13.64
N ASN A 238 -22.19 11.76 -13.98
CA ASN A 238 -20.91 11.05 -13.94
C ASN A 238 -20.10 11.24 -12.66
N VAL A 239 -20.40 10.44 -11.64
CA VAL A 239 -19.64 10.40 -10.37
C VAL A 239 -18.21 9.98 -10.62
N VAL A 240 -18.01 9.07 -11.57
CA VAL A 240 -16.71 8.67 -12.12
C VAL A 240 -16.65 9.13 -13.57
N THR A 241 -15.59 9.84 -13.91
CA THR A 241 -15.39 10.47 -15.22
C THR A 241 -14.25 9.83 -16.01
N GLU A 242 -14.21 10.07 -17.32
CA GLU A 242 -13.07 9.68 -18.14
C GLU A 242 -11.75 10.35 -17.70
N GLU A 243 -11.81 11.53 -17.08
CA GLU A 243 -10.64 12.15 -16.45
C GLU A 243 -10.10 11.33 -15.29
N ASP A 244 -10.98 10.71 -14.49
CA ASP A 244 -10.58 9.86 -13.36
C ASP A 244 -9.87 8.59 -13.86
N LYS A 245 -10.36 7.96 -14.93
CA LYS A 245 -9.71 6.79 -15.55
C LYS A 245 -8.31 7.15 -16.10
N LYS A 246 -8.21 8.28 -16.82
CA LYS A 246 -6.92 8.78 -17.31
C LYS A 246 -5.95 9.08 -16.16
N TYR A 247 -6.47 9.66 -15.07
CA TYR A 247 -5.69 9.93 -13.88
C TYR A 247 -5.17 8.64 -13.24
N ILE A 248 -6.03 7.63 -13.05
CA ILE A 248 -5.64 6.31 -12.52
C ILE A 248 -4.52 5.71 -13.39
N LEU A 249 -4.72 5.66 -14.71
CA LEU A 249 -3.76 5.03 -15.63
C LEU A 249 -2.40 5.73 -15.61
N SER A 250 -2.39 7.06 -15.68
CA SER A 250 -1.14 7.85 -15.65
C SER A 250 -0.41 7.70 -14.32
N THR A 251 -1.15 7.77 -13.20
CA THR A 251 -0.59 7.61 -11.86
C THR A 251 -0.10 6.19 -11.62
N TYR A 252 -0.86 5.18 -12.10
CA TYR A 252 -0.45 3.78 -12.02
C TYR A 252 0.88 3.53 -12.75
N ASN A 253 1.02 3.97 -13.98
CA ASN A 253 2.24 3.78 -14.75
C ASN A 253 3.46 4.41 -14.04
N THR A 254 3.30 5.64 -13.55
CA THR A 254 4.36 6.32 -12.79
C THR A 254 4.74 5.56 -11.52
N LEU A 255 3.76 5.18 -10.70
CA LEU A 255 4.01 4.50 -9.43
C LEU A 255 4.50 3.05 -9.61
N TYR A 256 4.07 2.37 -10.68
CA TYR A 256 4.55 1.01 -10.98
C TYR A 256 6.04 1.04 -11.38
N ASP A 257 6.46 2.02 -12.16
CA ASP A 257 7.86 2.26 -12.47
C ASP A 257 8.70 2.52 -11.21
N VAL A 258 8.18 3.35 -10.28
CA VAL A 258 8.80 3.56 -8.97
C VAL A 258 8.96 2.25 -8.21
N GLU A 259 7.92 1.43 -8.19
CA GLU A 259 7.94 0.15 -7.47
C GLU A 259 8.97 -0.82 -8.05
N LEU A 260 9.10 -0.90 -9.37
CA LEU A 260 10.14 -1.71 -10.01
C LEU A 260 11.55 -1.22 -9.65
N LYS A 261 11.77 0.09 -9.65
CA LYS A 261 13.06 0.68 -9.25
C LYS A 261 13.38 0.45 -7.78
N LYS A 262 12.38 0.57 -6.89
CA LYS A 262 12.55 0.25 -5.46
C LYS A 262 12.97 -1.19 -5.26
N LYS A 263 12.31 -2.14 -5.93
CA LYS A 263 12.67 -3.57 -5.84
C LYS A 263 14.09 -3.83 -6.32
N LYS A 264 14.48 -3.23 -7.44
CA LYS A 264 15.86 -3.31 -7.93
C LYS A 264 16.86 -2.75 -6.91
N PHE A 265 16.53 -1.60 -6.31
CA PHE A 265 17.33 -0.99 -5.26
C PHE A 265 17.47 -1.92 -4.04
N GLU A 266 16.37 -2.50 -3.55
CA GLU A 266 16.39 -3.43 -2.42
C GLU A 266 17.22 -4.69 -2.72
N GLN A 267 17.10 -5.25 -3.93
CA GLN A 267 17.90 -6.40 -4.35
C GLN A 267 19.41 -6.09 -4.36
N GLN A 268 19.79 -4.89 -4.81
CA GLN A 268 21.17 -4.48 -4.91
C GLN A 268 21.80 -4.06 -3.57
N THR A 269 21.02 -3.38 -2.72
CA THR A 269 21.50 -2.77 -1.48
C THR A 269 21.14 -3.57 -0.23
N SER A 270 20.23 -4.53 -0.30
CA SER A 270 19.59 -5.20 0.83
C SER A 270 18.96 -4.22 1.84
N PHE A 271 18.50 -3.07 1.36
CA PHE A 271 17.94 -2.00 2.18
C PHE A 271 16.60 -1.52 1.62
N ASN A 272 15.56 -1.54 2.46
CA ASN A 272 14.23 -1.07 2.05
C ASN A 272 14.17 0.45 2.05
N ILE A 273 14.03 1.03 0.86
CA ILE A 273 14.01 2.47 0.66
C ILE A 273 12.79 3.16 1.31
N ASP A 274 11.65 2.49 1.42
CA ASP A 274 10.44 3.05 2.01
C ASP A 274 10.57 3.29 3.52
N LYS A 275 11.50 2.61 4.19
CA LYS A 275 11.76 2.81 5.62
C LYS A 275 12.27 4.21 5.95
N PHE A 276 12.82 4.92 5.00
CA PHE A 276 13.39 6.24 5.22
C PHE A 276 12.85 7.35 4.31
N LEU A 277 12.29 7.03 3.15
CA LEU A 277 11.80 8.05 2.21
C LEU A 277 10.31 8.33 2.32
N GLY A 278 9.53 7.51 3.04
CA GLY A 278 8.08 7.59 3.03
C GLY A 278 7.52 7.25 1.66
N SER A 279 6.68 8.09 1.07
CA SER A 279 6.16 7.84 -0.27
C SER A 279 7.00 8.59 -1.31
N ILE A 280 7.71 7.84 -2.15
CA ILE A 280 8.38 8.39 -3.34
C ILE A 280 7.35 8.38 -4.47
N SER A 281 7.16 9.50 -5.14
CA SER A 281 6.29 9.61 -6.31
C SER A 281 7.04 9.72 -7.63
N ASP A 282 8.34 10.05 -7.58
CA ASP A 282 9.18 10.22 -8.77
C ASP A 282 10.25 9.12 -8.84
N PRO A 283 10.27 8.31 -9.92
CA PRO A 283 11.27 7.27 -10.12
C PRO A 283 12.72 7.76 -10.09
N SER A 284 12.97 9.00 -10.47
CA SER A 284 14.33 9.58 -10.52
C SER A 284 15.00 9.64 -9.15
N TYR A 285 14.22 9.80 -8.07
CA TYR A 285 14.78 9.83 -6.72
C TYR A 285 15.46 8.51 -6.35
N VAL A 286 14.89 7.36 -6.72
CA VAL A 286 15.49 6.05 -6.44
C VAL A 286 16.85 5.92 -7.11
N ASP A 287 16.94 6.30 -8.38
CA ASP A 287 18.19 6.24 -9.15
C ASP A 287 19.24 7.20 -8.57
N LEU A 288 18.83 8.40 -8.15
CA LEU A 288 19.74 9.37 -7.53
C LEU A 288 20.27 8.87 -6.18
N PHE A 289 19.44 8.24 -5.35
CA PHE A 289 19.92 7.64 -4.09
C PHE A 289 20.92 6.52 -4.35
N LEU A 290 20.63 5.66 -5.33
CA LEU A 290 21.58 4.59 -5.70
C LEU A 290 22.91 5.17 -6.14
N LYS A 291 22.91 6.19 -6.98
CA LYS A 291 24.12 6.88 -7.43
C LYS A 291 24.94 7.44 -6.26
N HIS A 292 24.30 8.13 -5.30
CA HIS A 292 24.99 8.66 -4.12
C HIS A 292 25.60 7.56 -3.24
N ILE A 293 24.90 6.42 -3.12
CA ILE A 293 25.42 5.27 -2.37
C ILE A 293 26.59 4.63 -3.10
N GLU A 294 26.57 4.53 -4.41
CA GLU A 294 27.69 4.04 -5.23
C GLU A 294 28.92 4.95 -5.12
N GLU A 295 28.73 6.26 -5.13
CA GLU A 295 29.80 7.22 -4.88
C GLU A 295 30.37 7.04 -3.46
N HIS A 296 29.51 6.92 -2.44
CA HIS A 296 29.93 6.66 -1.07
C HIS A 296 30.68 5.34 -0.92
N LYS A 297 30.22 4.27 -1.60
CA LYS A 297 30.93 2.98 -1.66
C LYS A 297 32.36 3.14 -2.13
N TRP A 298 32.56 3.90 -3.21
CA TRP A 298 33.89 4.17 -3.74
C TRP A 298 34.79 4.88 -2.69
N TYR A 299 34.26 5.93 -2.01
CA TYR A 299 35.03 6.65 -0.97
C TYR A 299 35.41 5.76 0.22
N ILE A 300 34.50 4.91 0.70
CA ILE A 300 34.81 3.97 1.79
C ILE A 300 35.86 2.98 1.33
N GLY A 301 35.74 2.45 0.11
CA GLY A 301 36.72 1.53 -0.46
C GLY A 301 38.14 2.11 -0.50
N GLU A 302 38.27 3.35 -1.01
CA GLU A 302 39.53 4.09 -1.04
C GLU A 302 40.11 4.32 0.37
N ARG A 303 39.25 4.76 1.32
CA ARG A 303 39.64 4.99 2.71
C ARG A 303 40.12 3.72 3.43
N LEU A 304 39.41 2.62 3.25
CA LEU A 304 39.67 1.33 3.90
C LEU A 304 40.69 0.48 3.14
N LYS A 305 41.03 0.86 1.91
CA LYS A 305 41.89 0.10 0.97
C LYS A 305 41.43 -1.33 0.79
N ARG A 306 40.10 -1.52 0.70
CA ARG A 306 39.47 -2.82 0.45
C ARG A 306 38.17 -2.63 -0.30
N ASP A 307 37.72 -3.67 -0.99
CA ASP A 307 36.38 -3.68 -1.59
C ASP A 307 35.29 -3.68 -0.51
N VAL A 308 34.26 -2.89 -0.73
CA VAL A 308 33.10 -2.74 0.16
C VAL A 308 31.85 -3.17 -0.62
N THR A 309 30.98 -3.95 0.00
CA THR A 309 29.71 -4.32 -0.66
C THR A 309 28.77 -3.12 -0.75
N LEU A 310 27.90 -3.10 -1.73
CA LEU A 310 26.90 -2.03 -1.85
C LEU A 310 25.98 -1.99 -0.62
N ALA A 311 25.64 -3.15 -0.06
CA ALA A 311 24.84 -3.26 1.16
C ALA A 311 25.53 -2.64 2.40
N ASP A 312 26.85 -2.82 2.55
CA ASP A 312 27.60 -2.22 3.65
C ASP A 312 27.73 -0.71 3.47
N ALA A 313 28.01 -0.27 2.24
CA ALA A 313 28.05 1.13 1.88
C ALA A 313 26.71 1.84 2.12
N THR A 314 25.59 1.17 1.78
CA THR A 314 24.24 1.71 2.04
C THR A 314 23.99 1.90 3.53
N ARG A 315 24.36 0.93 4.37
CA ARG A 315 24.20 1.03 5.83
C ARG A 315 25.06 2.13 6.44
N ASP A 316 26.29 2.27 5.97
CA ASP A 316 27.20 3.32 6.45
C ASP A 316 26.70 4.70 6.01
N TRP A 317 26.42 4.88 4.72
CA TRP A 317 25.85 6.12 4.17
C TRP A 317 24.57 6.55 4.89
N TYR A 318 23.66 5.63 5.14
CA TYR A 318 22.41 5.91 5.83
C TYR A 318 22.65 6.47 7.23
N LYS A 319 23.56 5.85 8.00
CA LYS A 319 23.84 6.23 9.38
C LYS A 319 24.69 7.49 9.51
N THR A 320 25.68 7.63 8.64
CA THR A 320 26.73 8.67 8.81
C THR A 320 26.45 9.94 8.00
N ILE A 321 25.65 9.85 6.97
CA ILE A 321 25.34 10.98 6.06
C ILE A 321 23.86 11.28 6.01
N PHE A 322 23.05 10.33 5.54
CA PHE A 322 21.65 10.60 5.23
C PHE A 322 20.83 11.00 6.46
N VAL A 323 20.87 10.20 7.53
CA VAL A 323 20.10 10.48 8.76
C VAL A 323 20.54 11.80 9.40
N PRO A 324 21.85 12.05 9.66
CA PRO A 324 22.28 13.31 10.24
C PRO A 324 21.88 14.54 9.40
N MET A 325 21.96 14.45 8.06
CA MET A 325 21.55 15.52 7.17
C MET A 325 20.04 15.81 7.26
N CYS A 326 19.21 14.76 7.22
CA CYS A 326 17.76 14.91 7.37
C CYS A 326 17.36 15.46 8.75
N GLU A 327 18.11 15.11 9.81
CA GLU A 327 17.92 15.67 11.15
C GLU A 327 18.22 17.17 11.20
N VAL A 328 19.29 17.62 10.54
CA VAL A 328 19.58 19.05 10.40
C VAL A 328 18.43 19.76 9.69
N PHE A 329 17.95 19.24 8.58
CA PHE A 329 16.83 19.84 7.84
C PHE A 329 15.54 19.97 8.68
N ARG A 330 15.27 18.97 9.52
CA ARG A 330 14.09 18.98 10.40
C ARG A 330 14.26 19.92 11.58
N ASN A 331 15.40 19.85 12.29
CA ASN A 331 15.63 20.58 13.52
C ASN A 331 15.74 22.09 13.26
N GLU A 332 16.32 22.46 12.14
CA GLU A 332 16.45 23.87 11.71
C GLU A 332 15.22 24.36 10.90
N LYS A 333 14.15 23.55 10.83
CA LYS A 333 12.91 23.89 10.10
C LYS A 333 13.10 24.27 8.63
N ILE A 334 14.12 23.73 7.99
CA ILE A 334 14.41 24.00 6.56
C ILE A 334 13.26 23.52 5.69
N VAL A 335 12.61 22.43 6.08
CA VAL A 335 11.44 21.90 5.36
C VAL A 335 10.33 22.95 5.24
N ASP A 336 10.21 23.88 6.19
CA ASP A 336 9.22 24.95 6.17
C ASP A 336 9.51 26.00 5.08
N VAL A 337 10.78 26.13 4.65
CA VAL A 337 11.22 27.03 3.56
C VAL A 337 10.88 26.47 2.18
N PHE A 338 10.68 25.13 2.09
CA PHE A 338 10.41 24.43 0.85
C PHE A 338 9.08 23.66 0.93
N PRO A 339 7.93 24.34 0.76
CA PRO A 339 6.63 23.71 0.91
C PRO A 339 6.44 22.53 -0.03
N GLY A 340 5.92 21.45 0.54
CA GLY A 340 5.68 20.21 -0.20
C GLY A 340 6.87 19.28 -0.34
N LYS A 341 8.06 19.67 0.14
CA LYS A 341 9.25 18.83 0.13
C LYS A 341 9.44 18.10 1.47
N THR A 342 9.92 16.86 1.40
CA THR A 342 10.41 16.13 2.58
C THR A 342 11.89 16.41 2.80
N ALA A 343 12.40 16.12 4.00
CA ALA A 343 13.82 16.25 4.28
C ALA A 343 14.68 15.34 3.37
N ALA A 344 14.15 14.17 3.01
CA ALA A 344 14.80 13.24 2.10
C ALA A 344 14.90 13.76 0.67
N GLU A 345 13.82 14.38 0.17
CA GLU A 345 13.82 15.03 -1.14
C GLU A 345 14.77 16.22 -1.17
N LEU A 346 14.76 17.05 -0.12
CA LEU A 346 15.71 18.17 -0.01
C LEU A 346 17.15 17.70 -0.02
N TYR A 347 17.47 16.63 0.72
CA TYR A 347 18.81 16.05 0.70
C TYR A 347 19.25 15.71 -0.72
N ILE A 348 18.45 14.91 -1.43
CA ILE A 348 18.85 14.43 -2.76
C ILE A 348 18.92 15.56 -3.78
N GLU A 349 17.98 16.51 -3.72
CA GLU A 349 17.93 17.64 -4.64
C GLU A 349 19.10 18.62 -4.43
N ILE A 350 19.48 18.90 -3.18
CA ILE A 350 20.64 19.76 -2.86
C ILE A 350 21.94 19.07 -3.27
N MET A 351 22.09 17.77 -3.00
CA MET A 351 23.27 17.01 -3.42
C MET A 351 23.40 16.95 -4.94
N THR A 352 22.28 16.74 -5.64
CA THR A 352 22.22 16.76 -7.09
C THR A 352 22.59 18.16 -7.63
N ASN A 353 22.08 19.22 -7.00
CA ASN A 353 22.42 20.59 -7.36
C ASN A 353 23.91 20.88 -7.18
N LYS A 354 24.50 20.41 -6.08
CA LYS A 354 25.97 20.50 -5.85
C LYS A 354 26.75 19.87 -7.01
N TYR A 355 26.34 18.68 -7.43
CA TYR A 355 26.98 17.97 -8.53
C TYR A 355 26.95 18.81 -9.83
N TYR A 356 25.77 19.28 -10.26
CA TYR A 356 25.65 20.08 -11.47
C TYR A 356 26.40 21.41 -11.44
N LEU A 357 26.36 22.11 -10.32
CA LEU A 357 27.10 23.36 -10.16
C LEU A 357 28.61 23.13 -10.20
N SER A 358 29.09 22.05 -9.59
CA SER A 358 30.50 21.69 -9.59
C SER A 358 30.98 21.33 -11.00
N GLU A 359 30.15 20.61 -11.77
CA GLU A 359 30.43 20.28 -13.16
C GLU A 359 30.51 21.54 -14.02
N GLN A 360 29.56 22.47 -13.90
CA GLN A 360 29.54 23.74 -14.62
C GLN A 360 30.71 24.65 -14.25
N ALA A 361 31.06 24.69 -12.98
CA ALA A 361 32.16 25.52 -12.48
C ALA A 361 33.56 24.90 -12.69
N ASN A 362 33.60 23.62 -13.10
CA ASN A 362 34.82 22.84 -13.23
C ASN A 362 35.67 22.78 -11.92
N ARG A 363 34.97 22.90 -10.76
CA ARG A 363 35.49 22.82 -9.41
C ARG A 363 34.44 22.33 -8.43
N ASP A 364 34.83 21.83 -7.28
CA ASP A 364 33.85 21.62 -6.21
C ASP A 364 33.33 22.96 -5.67
N VAL A 365 32.04 23.22 -5.79
CA VAL A 365 31.40 24.45 -5.31
C VAL A 365 31.12 24.40 -3.80
N GLY A 366 31.21 23.21 -3.19
CA GLY A 366 30.86 23.00 -1.80
C GLY A 366 29.36 23.11 -1.50
N MET A 367 28.98 22.63 -0.31
CA MET A 367 27.57 22.55 0.10
C MET A 367 26.93 23.93 0.29
N ALA A 368 27.72 24.90 0.78
CA ALA A 368 27.24 26.25 1.03
C ALA A 368 26.73 26.97 -0.24
N GLU A 369 27.49 26.83 -1.31
CA GLU A 369 27.14 27.44 -2.60
C GLU A 369 25.94 26.72 -3.22
N ALA A 370 25.94 25.38 -3.19
CA ALA A 370 24.87 24.55 -3.70
C ALA A 370 23.52 24.81 -2.99
N MET A 371 23.54 24.98 -1.68
CA MET A 371 22.36 25.24 -0.89
C MET A 371 21.82 26.64 -1.10
N ARG A 372 22.69 27.67 -1.19
CA ARG A 372 22.27 29.02 -1.51
C ARG A 372 21.65 29.12 -2.91
N ASP A 373 22.26 28.47 -3.88
CA ASP A 373 21.72 28.44 -5.24
C ASP A 373 20.37 27.73 -5.28
N TYR A 374 20.24 26.58 -4.60
CA TYR A 374 19.00 25.86 -4.51
C TYR A 374 17.89 26.67 -3.83
N ALA A 375 18.21 27.30 -2.69
CA ALA A 375 17.25 28.15 -1.97
C ALA A 375 16.82 29.38 -2.78
N LYS A 376 17.72 29.99 -3.54
CA LYS A 376 17.40 31.12 -4.41
C LYS A 376 16.43 30.76 -5.53
N ARG A 377 16.51 29.53 -6.04
CA ARG A 377 15.65 29.06 -7.15
C ARG A 377 14.31 28.52 -6.68
N PHE A 378 14.26 27.87 -5.51
CA PHE A 378 13.11 27.07 -5.08
C PHE A 378 12.57 27.45 -3.69
N GLY A 379 13.26 28.31 -2.94
CA GLY A 379 12.83 28.77 -1.61
C GLY A 379 11.77 29.88 -1.68
N ILE A 380 10.91 29.98 -0.63
CA ILE A 380 9.78 30.94 -0.62
C ILE A 380 10.16 32.37 -0.24
N ALA A 381 11.29 32.64 0.40
CA ALA A 381 11.49 33.97 0.98
C ALA A 381 12.95 34.46 1.06
N GLU A 382 13.08 35.78 0.88
CA GLU A 382 14.32 36.58 0.94
C GLU A 382 14.95 36.73 2.36
N GLN A 383 14.39 36.10 3.42
CA GLN A 383 14.78 36.35 4.82
C GLN A 383 15.71 35.33 5.48
N HIS A 384 16.34 34.42 4.72
CA HIS A 384 16.99 33.25 5.32
C HIS A 384 18.52 33.13 5.19
N ASP A 385 19.24 34.17 4.79
CA ASP A 385 20.70 34.09 4.62
C ASP A 385 21.44 33.66 5.91
N SER A 386 21.00 34.13 7.09
CA SER A 386 21.61 33.72 8.37
C SER A 386 21.29 32.26 8.73
N LEU A 387 20.04 31.82 8.48
CA LEU A 387 19.59 30.44 8.68
C LEU A 387 20.32 29.50 7.75
N LEU A 388 20.40 29.85 6.46
CA LEU A 388 21.10 29.05 5.45
C LEU A 388 22.60 28.92 5.79
N LYS A 389 23.24 29.97 6.31
CA LYS A 389 24.63 29.91 6.75
C LYS A 389 24.81 28.94 7.93
N GLN A 390 23.99 29.06 8.97
CA GLN A 390 24.05 28.19 10.15
C GLN A 390 23.85 26.71 9.78
N ILE A 391 22.93 26.44 8.88
CA ILE A 391 22.63 25.11 8.37
C ILE A 391 23.81 24.56 7.58
N THR A 392 24.37 25.37 6.69
CA THR A 392 25.54 25.01 5.91
C THR A 392 26.70 24.59 6.78
N ASP A 393 26.97 25.34 7.85
CA ASP A 393 28.07 25.04 8.79
C ASP A 393 27.83 23.69 9.50
N LYS A 394 26.57 23.35 9.85
CA LYS A 394 26.23 22.03 10.41
C LYS A 394 26.35 20.90 9.39
N MET A 395 25.93 21.14 8.15
CA MET A 395 26.05 20.15 7.08
C MET A 395 27.51 19.87 6.73
N LEU A 396 28.37 20.89 6.73
CA LEU A 396 29.79 20.74 6.53
C LEU A 396 30.43 19.85 7.61
N GLY A 397 30.02 20.00 8.86
CA GLY A 397 30.50 19.14 9.95
C GLY A 397 30.14 17.65 9.76
N ILE A 398 29.05 17.33 9.05
CA ILE A 398 28.65 15.95 8.70
C ILE A 398 29.44 15.43 7.50
N LEU A 399 29.70 16.29 6.52
CA LEU A 399 30.35 15.93 5.25
C LEU A 399 31.87 16.09 5.27
N ASP A 400 32.42 16.81 6.24
CA ASP A 400 33.85 17.11 6.34
C ASP A 400 34.77 15.87 6.18
N PRO A 401 34.41 14.67 6.69
CA PRO A 401 35.19 13.46 6.40
C PRO A 401 35.18 13.05 4.92
N MET A 402 34.23 13.56 4.13
CA MET A 402 34.09 13.26 2.69
C MET A 402 34.68 14.39 1.81
N GLU A 403 34.54 15.66 2.20
CA GLU A 403 35.02 16.82 1.42
C GLU A 403 36.54 16.84 1.28
N THR A 404 37.29 16.27 2.24
CA THR A 404 38.76 16.10 2.15
C THR A 404 39.17 15.08 1.06
N PHE A 405 38.24 14.35 0.48
CA PHE A 405 38.47 13.30 -0.53
C PHE A 405 38.03 13.64 -1.96
N PHE A 406 37.50 14.84 -2.23
CA PHE A 406 37.39 15.29 -3.61
C PHE A 406 38.76 15.78 -4.12
N PRO A 407 39.58 14.93 -4.74
CA PRO A 407 40.74 15.44 -5.42
C PRO A 407 40.19 16.27 -6.59
N SER A 408 40.55 17.53 -6.64
CA SER A 408 40.49 18.32 -7.85
C SER A 408 41.05 17.45 -8.97
N ARG A 409 40.21 16.92 -9.87
CA ARG A 409 40.70 16.27 -11.08
C ARG A 409 41.48 17.31 -11.82
N LYS A 410 42.85 17.15 -11.80
CA LYS A 410 43.75 17.82 -12.69
C LYS A 410 43.57 17.30 -14.10
#